data_e0e74301f638fee18cca9459b6a1d3ab
#
_entry.id   e0e74301f638fee18cca9459b6a1d3ab
#
_cell.length_a   1.000
_cell.length_b   1.000
_cell.length_c   1.000
_cell.angle_alpha   90.00
_cell.angle_beta   90.00
_cell.angle_gamma   90.00
#
_symmetry.space_group_name_H-M   'P 1'
#
loop_
_entity.id
_entity.type
_entity.pdbx_description
1 polymer ?
#
loop_
_entity_poly.entity_id
_entity_poly.type
_entity_poly.pdbx_seq_one_letter_code
_entity_poly.pdbx_strand_id
1 'polypeptide(L)'
;LVCSVTSQKNASFSVSQDTEKKRVRIHPWKGGHSLQYEVMTTDPLIIAGRQFRSRLIVGTGKYKSGQETARAIEASGAEMVTVAVRRVNLDRSKESLLDFIDPRKYFLLPNTAGCYTAEEAIRAARLGREVGLSDWVKIEVIGDEKTLYPDVLATIEATRILVKEGFTVLPYTSDDIVVAKKLLDAGASAIMPLGAPIGSGMGIQNSANIQILREMITEVPLVVDAGVGTASDAAIAMELGADAVLMNSGIAHAENPVLMAEAMQHAIIAGRAAYLAGRMARKLYATASSPMQGVVR
;
A
#
# COMPACT_ATOMS: atom_id res chain seq x y z
N LEU A 1 10.93 27.23 33.99
CA LEU A 1 9.85 26.24 34.08
C LEU A 1 10.45 24.87 33.73
N VAL A 2 10.78 24.09 34.78
CA VAL A 2 11.27 22.71 34.62
C VAL A 2 10.06 21.80 34.88
N CYS A 3 9.66 21.03 33.88
CA CYS A 3 8.63 20.00 34.02
C CYS A 3 9.32 18.66 34.27
N SER A 4 9.27 18.15 35.49
CA SER A 4 9.65 16.78 35.81
C SER A 4 8.44 15.88 35.70
N VAL A 5 8.53 14.87 34.81
CA VAL A 5 7.49 13.84 34.67
C VAL A 5 7.89 12.67 35.54
N THR A 6 7.19 12.45 36.65
CA THR A 6 7.22 11.19 37.39
C THR A 6 6.00 10.38 37.02
N SER A 7 6.25 9.14 36.63
CA SER A 7 5.28 8.13 36.29
C SER A 7 4.37 7.80 37.49
N GLN A 8 3.13 8.31 37.50
CA GLN A 8 2.04 7.70 38.26
C GLN A 8 0.69 7.94 37.58
N LYS A 9 -0.12 6.93 37.56
CA LYS A 9 -1.48 6.85 37.06
C LYS A 9 -2.35 7.92 37.74
N ASN A 10 -2.63 9.01 37.07
CA ASN A 10 -3.60 10.09 37.29
C ASN A 10 -2.92 11.47 37.19
N ALA A 11 -2.79 11.99 35.97
CA ALA A 11 -2.36 13.36 35.75
C ALA A 11 -3.57 14.30 35.84
N SER A 12 -3.65 15.10 36.91
CA SER A 12 -4.55 16.25 37.00
C SER A 12 -3.74 17.54 36.82
N PHE A 13 -4.10 18.33 35.84
CA PHE A 13 -3.55 19.70 35.71
C PHE A 13 -4.48 20.68 36.45
N SER A 14 -3.93 21.51 37.36
CA SER A 14 -4.60 22.62 37.96
C SER A 14 -3.98 23.93 37.48
N VAL A 15 -4.78 24.80 36.90
CA VAL A 15 -4.44 26.22 36.68
C VAL A 15 -5.09 27.03 37.81
N SER A 16 -4.30 27.65 38.67
CA SER A 16 -4.75 28.50 39.73
C SER A 16 -4.83 29.95 39.24
N GLN A 17 -6.03 30.47 39.11
CA GLN A 17 -6.38 31.85 39.43
C GLN A 17 -7.81 31.85 39.94
N ASP A 18 -7.98 32.49 41.08
CA ASP A 18 -9.15 32.59 41.94
C ASP A 18 -10.53 32.29 41.38
N THR A 19 -11.28 31.59 42.25
CA THR A 19 -12.72 31.28 42.22
C THR A 19 -13.19 30.23 41.19
N GLU A 20 -13.54 29.08 41.75
CA GLU A 20 -14.22 27.94 41.15
C GLU A 20 -13.34 26.97 40.32
N LYS A 21 -12.86 25.95 41.02
CA LYS A 21 -12.22 24.75 40.42
C LYS A 21 -13.20 23.98 39.52
N LYS A 22 -13.27 24.30 38.23
CA LYS A 22 -13.84 23.39 37.24
C LYS A 22 -12.80 22.28 36.96
N ARG A 23 -13.02 21.11 37.58
CA ARG A 23 -12.25 19.90 37.20
C ARG A 23 -12.63 19.50 35.80
N VAL A 24 -11.73 19.73 34.84
CA VAL A 24 -11.81 19.10 33.50
C VAL A 24 -11.45 17.64 33.69
N ARG A 25 -12.42 16.74 33.60
CA ARG A 25 -12.16 15.31 33.48
C ARG A 25 -11.67 15.03 32.08
N ILE A 26 -10.37 14.82 31.93
CA ILE A 26 -9.82 14.24 30.69
C ILE A 26 -10.14 12.75 30.75
N HIS A 27 -11.07 12.30 29.93
CA HIS A 27 -11.28 10.86 29.74
C HIS A 27 -10.06 10.30 29.02
N PRO A 28 -9.52 9.12 29.44
CA PRO A 28 -8.46 8.47 28.70
C PRO A 28 -8.97 8.20 27.28
N TRP A 29 -8.18 8.61 26.29
CA TRP A 29 -8.47 8.38 24.89
C TRP A 29 -8.55 6.87 24.62
N LYS A 30 -9.75 6.35 24.42
CA LYS A 30 -10.00 4.93 24.09
C LYS A 30 -9.89 4.66 22.59
N GLY A 31 -9.22 5.52 21.84
CA GLY A 31 -9.39 5.64 20.40
C GLY A 31 -8.42 4.89 19.49
N GLY A 32 -7.54 4.04 20.00
CA GLY A 32 -6.57 3.34 19.12
C GLY A 32 -7.20 2.28 18.20
N HIS A 33 -8.34 1.70 18.57
CA HIS A 33 -9.00 0.65 17.78
C HIS A 33 -10.18 1.12 16.92
N SER A 34 -10.76 2.32 17.19
CA SER A 34 -12.00 2.73 16.54
C SER A 34 -11.80 3.23 15.10
N LEU A 35 -10.79 4.06 14.84
CA LEU A 35 -10.57 4.63 13.51
C LEU A 35 -10.12 3.54 12.50
N GLN A 36 -9.21 2.66 12.92
CA GLN A 36 -8.78 1.53 12.11
C GLN A 36 -9.95 0.61 11.81
N TYR A 37 -10.76 0.28 12.81
CA TYR A 37 -11.93 -0.58 12.66
C TYR A 37 -12.98 0.06 11.76
N GLU A 38 -13.26 1.35 11.92
CA GLU A 38 -14.26 2.08 11.15
C GLU A 38 -13.86 2.20 9.67
N VAL A 39 -12.64 2.63 9.36
CA VAL A 39 -12.15 2.72 7.97
C VAL A 39 -12.09 1.34 7.31
N MET A 40 -11.69 0.29 8.04
CA MET A 40 -11.60 -1.08 7.48
C MET A 40 -12.95 -1.74 7.24
N THR A 41 -14.00 -1.36 7.97
CA THR A 41 -15.32 -1.98 7.86
C THR A 41 -16.28 -1.25 6.93
N THR A 42 -16.15 0.08 6.81
CA THR A 42 -17.04 0.92 6.00
C THR A 42 -16.53 1.21 4.60
N ASP A 43 -15.22 1.05 4.38
CA ASP A 43 -14.54 1.33 3.11
C ASP A 43 -13.54 0.20 2.76
N PRO A 44 -14.01 -1.01 2.43
CA PRO A 44 -13.13 -2.12 2.07
C PRO A 44 -12.46 -1.91 0.71
N LEU A 45 -11.26 -2.47 0.53
CA LEU A 45 -10.65 -2.60 -0.78
C LEU A 45 -11.33 -3.73 -1.54
N ILE A 46 -11.89 -3.44 -2.72
CA ILE A 46 -12.54 -4.47 -3.55
C ILE A 46 -11.76 -4.61 -4.85
N ILE A 47 -11.24 -5.81 -5.11
CA ILE A 47 -10.56 -6.17 -6.38
C ILE A 47 -11.28 -7.38 -6.95
N ALA A 48 -11.73 -7.30 -8.19
CA ALA A 48 -12.45 -8.40 -8.88
C ALA A 48 -13.56 -9.05 -8.02
N GLY A 49 -14.31 -8.23 -7.28
CA GLY A 49 -15.41 -8.67 -6.41
C GLY A 49 -14.96 -9.25 -5.05
N ARG A 50 -13.67 -9.46 -4.81
CA ARG A 50 -13.15 -9.89 -3.52
C ARG A 50 -12.85 -8.70 -2.62
N GLN A 51 -13.30 -8.76 -1.38
CA GLN A 51 -13.07 -7.73 -0.37
C GLN A 51 -11.82 -8.02 0.45
N PHE A 52 -11.04 -6.96 0.72
CA PHE A 52 -9.90 -6.96 1.62
C PHE A 52 -10.06 -5.80 2.60
N ARG A 53 -9.76 -6.04 3.87
CA ARG A 53 -9.77 -5.01 4.91
C ARG A 53 -8.49 -4.16 4.85
N SER A 54 -7.37 -4.81 4.51
CA SER A 54 -6.09 -4.13 4.38
C SER A 54 -5.93 -3.54 2.97
N ARG A 55 -5.48 -2.29 2.91
CA ARG A 55 -5.08 -1.59 1.68
C ARG A 55 -3.57 -1.64 1.45
N LEU A 56 -2.85 -2.36 2.32
CA LEU A 56 -1.42 -2.64 2.18
C LEU A 56 -1.25 -4.03 1.60
N ILE A 57 -0.54 -4.12 0.47
CA ILE A 57 -0.11 -5.36 -0.17
C ILE A 57 1.40 -5.46 0.02
N VAL A 58 1.91 -6.60 0.48
CA VAL A 58 3.32 -6.75 0.83
C VAL A 58 4.00 -7.79 -0.05
N GLY A 59 5.18 -7.44 -0.55
CA GLY A 59 6.05 -8.38 -1.24
C GLY A 59 6.89 -9.21 -0.26
N THR A 60 7.45 -10.31 -0.77
CA THR A 60 8.20 -11.31 0.02
C THR A 60 9.68 -11.38 -0.32
N GLY A 61 10.16 -10.47 -1.14
CA GLY A 61 11.56 -10.45 -1.57
C GLY A 61 12.48 -9.68 -0.63
N LYS A 62 13.78 -10.03 -0.63
CA LYS A 62 14.85 -9.23 -0.01
C LYS A 62 14.95 -9.25 1.51
N TYR A 63 14.09 -9.93 2.25
CA TYR A 63 14.26 -10.16 3.69
C TYR A 63 15.44 -11.09 3.96
N LYS A 64 16.00 -11.02 5.16
CA LYS A 64 17.17 -11.81 5.58
C LYS A 64 16.83 -13.29 5.84
N SER A 65 15.57 -13.58 6.20
CA SER A 65 15.09 -14.93 6.46
C SER A 65 13.58 -15.06 6.25
N GLY A 66 13.08 -16.31 6.13
CA GLY A 66 11.65 -16.60 6.08
C GLY A 66 10.92 -16.16 7.34
N GLN A 67 11.54 -16.33 8.53
CA GLN A 67 10.99 -15.89 9.80
C GLN A 67 10.85 -14.37 9.89
N GLU A 68 11.84 -13.60 9.38
CA GLU A 68 11.75 -12.14 9.33
C GLU A 68 10.64 -11.70 8.38
N THR A 69 10.52 -12.36 7.20
CA THR A 69 9.44 -12.16 6.25
C THR A 69 8.07 -12.36 6.90
N ALA A 70 7.87 -13.50 7.57
CA ALA A 70 6.61 -13.81 8.24
C ALA A 70 6.23 -12.77 9.30
N ARG A 71 7.18 -12.35 10.15
CA ARG A 71 6.94 -11.32 11.17
C ARG A 71 6.62 -9.96 10.59
N ALA A 72 7.32 -9.55 9.52
CA ALA A 72 7.05 -8.28 8.86
C ALA A 72 5.67 -8.27 8.16
N ILE A 73 5.29 -9.38 7.50
CA ILE A 73 3.96 -9.53 6.93
C ILE A 73 2.89 -9.45 8.01
N GLU A 74 3.06 -10.13 9.13
CA GLU A 74 2.11 -10.10 10.23
C GLU A 74 1.96 -8.68 10.80
N ALA A 75 3.08 -8.00 11.08
CA ALA A 75 3.10 -6.63 11.59
C ALA A 75 2.49 -5.62 10.62
N SER A 76 2.57 -5.87 9.32
CA SER A 76 1.97 -5.01 8.28
C SER A 76 0.44 -5.05 8.27
N GLY A 77 -0.18 -6.07 8.87
CA GLY A 77 -1.63 -6.30 8.75
C GLY A 77 -2.12 -6.58 7.33
N ALA A 78 -1.21 -6.86 6.39
CA ALA A 78 -1.59 -7.18 5.00
C ALA A 78 -2.38 -8.49 4.94
N GLU A 79 -3.41 -8.52 4.10
CA GLU A 79 -4.18 -9.72 3.78
C GLU A 79 -3.76 -10.32 2.44
N MET A 80 -3.13 -9.51 1.57
CA MET A 80 -2.60 -9.94 0.27
C MET A 80 -1.09 -9.85 0.26
N VAL A 81 -0.43 -10.93 -0.20
CA VAL A 81 1.02 -11.07 -0.22
C VAL A 81 1.48 -11.50 -1.60
N THR A 82 2.45 -10.79 -2.19
CA THR A 82 2.98 -11.18 -3.50
C THR A 82 4.13 -12.16 -3.37
N VAL A 83 4.14 -13.14 -4.27
CA VAL A 83 5.21 -14.15 -4.38
C VAL A 83 5.68 -14.26 -5.82
N ALA A 84 6.97 -14.12 -6.05
CA ALA A 84 7.53 -14.29 -7.39
C ALA A 84 7.49 -15.76 -7.79
N VAL A 85 6.78 -16.08 -8.87
CA VAL A 85 6.61 -17.48 -9.35
C VAL A 85 7.96 -18.16 -9.52
N ARG A 86 8.96 -17.50 -10.10
CA ARG A 86 10.32 -18.04 -10.30
C ARG A 86 11.08 -18.37 -9.01
N ARG A 87 10.61 -17.90 -7.85
CA ARG A 87 11.21 -18.16 -6.53
C ARG A 87 10.48 -19.24 -5.74
N VAL A 88 9.37 -19.71 -6.27
CA VAL A 88 8.63 -20.81 -5.65
C VAL A 88 9.44 -22.09 -5.90
N ASN A 89 9.96 -22.67 -4.82
CA ASN A 89 10.66 -23.94 -4.92
C ASN A 89 9.63 -25.05 -5.07
N LEU A 90 9.64 -25.71 -6.22
CA LEU A 90 8.76 -26.86 -6.49
C LEU A 90 9.30 -28.17 -5.87
N ASP A 91 10.57 -28.17 -5.48
CA ASP A 91 11.18 -29.29 -4.76
C ASP A 91 10.82 -29.22 -3.27
N ARG A 92 9.81 -29.98 -2.87
CA ARG A 92 9.30 -30.04 -1.49
C ARG A 92 10.32 -30.57 -0.46
N SER A 93 11.49 -31.05 -0.89
CA SER A 93 12.56 -31.47 0.00
C SER A 93 13.40 -30.30 0.53
N LYS A 94 13.25 -29.11 -0.05
CA LYS A 94 13.98 -27.89 0.31
C LYS A 94 13.04 -26.86 0.92
N GLU A 95 13.57 -26.14 1.91
CA GLU A 95 12.85 -25.03 2.53
C GLU A 95 12.36 -24.03 1.47
N SER A 96 11.09 -23.72 1.51
CA SER A 96 10.44 -22.76 0.62
C SER A 96 9.97 -21.53 1.40
N LEU A 97 9.93 -20.40 0.75
CA LEU A 97 9.31 -19.20 1.31
C LEU A 97 7.84 -19.45 1.75
N LEU A 98 7.15 -20.32 1.02
CA LEU A 98 5.76 -20.70 1.34
C LEU A 98 5.61 -21.48 2.64
N ASP A 99 6.68 -22.05 3.18
CA ASP A 99 6.66 -22.71 4.50
C ASP A 99 6.47 -21.71 5.65
N PHE A 100 6.76 -20.44 5.40
CA PHE A 100 6.62 -19.33 6.37
C PHE A 100 5.36 -18.49 6.16
N ILE A 101 4.60 -18.73 5.09
CA ILE A 101 3.41 -17.94 4.72
C ILE A 101 2.21 -18.87 4.65
N ASP A 102 1.33 -18.82 5.66
CA ASP A 102 0.12 -19.66 5.69
C ASP A 102 -0.88 -19.19 4.59
N PRO A 103 -1.13 -19.99 3.54
CA PRO A 103 -2.04 -19.62 2.45
C PRO A 103 -3.51 -19.58 2.90
N ARG A 104 -3.84 -20.07 4.11
CA ARG A 104 -5.18 -19.95 4.69
C ARG A 104 -5.39 -18.57 5.34
N LYS A 105 -4.28 -17.95 5.79
CA LYS A 105 -4.28 -16.63 6.44
C LYS A 105 -4.12 -15.50 5.41
N TYR A 106 -3.30 -15.72 4.38
CA TYR A 106 -2.95 -14.71 3.39
C TYR A 106 -3.42 -15.09 1.99
N PHE A 107 -3.96 -14.13 1.28
CA PHE A 107 -4.23 -14.28 -0.15
C PHE A 107 -2.92 -14.15 -0.92
N LEU A 108 -2.50 -15.20 -1.60
CA LEU A 108 -1.29 -15.20 -2.41
C LEU A 108 -1.57 -14.59 -3.77
N LEU A 109 -0.77 -13.58 -4.14
CA LEU A 109 -0.78 -12.95 -5.45
C LEU A 109 0.55 -13.29 -6.16
N PRO A 110 0.61 -14.33 -7.00
CA PRO A 110 1.79 -14.61 -7.80
C PRO A 110 2.18 -13.44 -8.67
N ASN A 111 3.47 -13.16 -8.84
CA ASN A 111 3.96 -12.17 -9.77
C ASN A 111 4.99 -12.72 -10.75
N THR A 112 5.12 -12.07 -11.90
CA THR A 112 6.03 -12.45 -12.98
C THR A 112 7.35 -11.67 -12.93
N ALA A 113 7.77 -11.26 -11.73
CA ALA A 113 8.98 -10.47 -11.52
C ALA A 113 10.20 -11.06 -12.24
N GLY A 114 10.89 -10.23 -13.03
CA GLY A 114 12.06 -10.57 -13.82
C GLY A 114 11.76 -11.24 -15.14
N CYS A 115 10.56 -11.11 -15.67
CA CYS A 115 10.24 -11.37 -17.05
C CYS A 115 10.51 -10.12 -17.90
N TYR A 116 11.08 -10.29 -19.07
CA TYR A 116 11.45 -9.21 -20.00
C TYR A 116 10.61 -9.24 -21.28
N THR A 117 9.79 -10.27 -21.47
CA THR A 117 8.87 -10.39 -22.60
C THR A 117 7.48 -10.78 -22.15
N ALA A 118 6.46 -10.47 -22.98
CA ALA A 118 5.09 -10.91 -22.73
C ALA A 118 5.00 -12.43 -22.61
N GLU A 119 5.70 -13.17 -23.47
CA GLU A 119 5.70 -14.63 -23.47
C GLU A 119 6.25 -15.22 -22.17
N GLU A 120 7.34 -14.65 -21.63
CA GLU A 120 7.91 -15.08 -20.35
C GLU A 120 6.92 -14.85 -19.20
N ALA A 121 6.27 -13.68 -19.17
CA ALA A 121 5.28 -13.34 -18.17
C ALA A 121 4.05 -14.26 -18.24
N ILE A 122 3.57 -14.56 -19.45
CA ILE A 122 2.45 -15.48 -19.68
C ILE A 122 2.81 -16.89 -19.20
N ARG A 123 4.00 -17.39 -19.57
CA ARG A 123 4.48 -18.72 -19.10
C ARG A 123 4.58 -18.79 -17.59
N ALA A 124 5.14 -17.73 -16.96
CA ALA A 124 5.24 -17.67 -15.50
C ALA A 124 3.87 -17.65 -14.84
N ALA A 125 2.90 -16.88 -15.36
CA ALA A 125 1.54 -16.84 -14.82
C ALA A 125 0.87 -18.22 -14.89
N ARG A 126 0.94 -18.89 -16.05
CA ARG A 126 0.41 -20.25 -16.25
C ARG A 126 1.04 -21.25 -15.29
N LEU A 127 2.37 -21.21 -15.13
CA LEU A 127 3.07 -22.07 -14.17
C LEU A 127 2.57 -21.81 -12.74
N GLY A 128 2.38 -20.55 -12.34
CA GLY A 128 1.84 -20.20 -11.01
C GLY A 128 0.47 -20.84 -10.76
N ARG A 129 -0.42 -20.85 -11.75
CA ARG A 129 -1.72 -21.50 -11.67
C ARG A 129 -1.60 -23.03 -11.63
N GLU A 130 -0.78 -23.62 -12.48
CA GLU A 130 -0.56 -25.07 -12.54
C GLU A 130 -0.03 -25.65 -11.23
N VAL A 131 0.81 -24.92 -10.52
CA VAL A 131 1.31 -25.34 -9.20
C VAL A 131 0.36 -24.99 -8.05
N GLY A 132 -0.83 -24.48 -8.35
CA GLY A 132 -1.91 -24.25 -7.38
C GLY A 132 -1.74 -22.99 -6.54
N LEU A 133 -0.97 -21.99 -6.99
CA LEU A 133 -0.82 -20.75 -6.23
C LEU A 133 -2.07 -19.88 -6.28
N SER A 134 -2.53 -19.53 -7.48
CA SER A 134 -3.70 -18.66 -7.67
C SER A 134 -4.07 -18.51 -9.15
N ASP A 135 -5.35 -18.21 -9.42
CA ASP A 135 -5.83 -17.70 -10.73
C ASP A 135 -5.65 -16.18 -10.85
N TRP A 136 -5.15 -15.53 -9.82
CA TRP A 136 -4.77 -14.12 -9.87
C TRP A 136 -3.29 -14.00 -10.17
N VAL A 137 -2.90 -12.94 -10.87
CA VAL A 137 -1.50 -12.69 -11.18
C VAL A 137 -1.19 -11.19 -11.24
N LYS A 138 -0.12 -10.78 -10.59
CA LYS A 138 0.50 -9.48 -10.82
C LYS A 138 1.47 -9.60 -11.98
N ILE A 139 1.15 -8.95 -13.11
CA ILE A 139 2.02 -8.96 -14.28
C ILE A 139 3.09 -7.90 -14.17
N GLU A 140 4.33 -8.31 -14.33
CA GLU A 140 5.51 -7.47 -14.53
C GLU A 140 6.20 -7.90 -15.82
N VAL A 141 6.33 -7.00 -16.79
CA VAL A 141 7.22 -7.15 -17.94
C VAL A 141 8.19 -5.97 -17.91
N ILE A 142 9.45 -6.24 -17.72
CA ILE A 142 10.49 -5.22 -17.54
C ILE A 142 11.03 -4.81 -18.90
N GLY A 143 10.98 -3.51 -19.19
CA GLY A 143 11.48 -2.94 -20.44
C GLY A 143 12.96 -2.52 -20.40
N ASP A 144 13.46 -2.19 -19.20
CA ASP A 144 14.86 -1.77 -19.01
C ASP A 144 15.44 -2.34 -17.70
N GLU A 145 16.56 -3.02 -17.79
CA GLU A 145 17.18 -3.72 -16.65
C GLU A 145 17.69 -2.80 -15.54
N LYS A 146 18.08 -1.58 -15.88
CA LYS A 146 18.69 -0.65 -14.93
C LYS A 146 17.63 0.13 -14.16
N THR A 147 16.58 0.55 -14.82
CA THR A 147 15.51 1.36 -14.23
C THR A 147 14.33 0.53 -13.73
N LEU A 148 14.19 -0.71 -14.23
CA LEU A 148 13.06 -1.61 -14.00
C LEU A 148 11.70 -0.98 -14.38
N TYR A 149 11.71 -0.02 -15.34
CA TYR A 149 10.49 0.48 -15.93
C TYR A 149 9.78 -0.62 -16.73
N PRO A 150 8.45 -0.63 -16.73
CA PRO A 150 7.68 -1.63 -17.45
C PRO A 150 7.74 -1.45 -18.96
N ASP A 151 7.83 -2.56 -19.71
CA ASP A 151 7.45 -2.59 -21.12
C ASP A 151 5.92 -2.57 -21.19
N VAL A 152 5.37 -1.38 -21.43
CA VAL A 152 3.92 -1.17 -21.40
C VAL A 152 3.20 -1.91 -22.53
N LEU A 153 3.84 -2.08 -23.70
CA LEU A 153 3.22 -2.79 -24.84
C LEU A 153 3.14 -4.29 -24.55
N ALA A 154 4.23 -4.88 -24.09
CA ALA A 154 4.29 -6.27 -23.70
C ALA A 154 3.36 -6.56 -22.48
N THR A 155 3.25 -5.62 -21.55
CA THR A 155 2.33 -5.72 -20.40
C THR A 155 0.85 -5.73 -20.85
N ILE A 156 0.47 -4.87 -21.82
CA ILE A 156 -0.89 -4.85 -22.38
C ILE A 156 -1.20 -6.17 -23.12
N GLU A 157 -0.23 -6.68 -23.90
CA GLU A 157 -0.35 -7.96 -24.62
C GLU A 157 -0.56 -9.12 -23.64
N ALA A 158 0.32 -9.26 -22.65
CA ALA A 158 0.23 -10.31 -21.64
C ALA A 158 -1.10 -10.23 -20.87
N THR A 159 -1.53 -9.02 -20.47
CA THR A 159 -2.81 -8.79 -19.79
C THR A 159 -3.96 -9.31 -20.64
N ARG A 160 -4.05 -8.92 -21.92
CA ARG A 160 -5.13 -9.33 -22.82
C ARG A 160 -5.23 -10.85 -22.99
N ILE A 161 -4.07 -11.52 -23.10
CA ILE A 161 -4.02 -12.97 -23.27
C ILE A 161 -4.47 -13.67 -21.98
N LEU A 162 -3.94 -13.28 -20.84
CA LEU A 162 -4.24 -13.92 -19.57
C LEU A 162 -5.67 -13.68 -19.10
N VAL A 163 -6.23 -12.50 -19.35
CA VAL A 163 -7.66 -12.24 -19.08
C VAL A 163 -8.56 -13.17 -19.91
N LYS A 164 -8.25 -13.39 -21.19
CA LYS A 164 -8.99 -14.37 -22.02
C LYS A 164 -8.88 -15.81 -21.50
N GLU A 165 -7.79 -16.13 -20.80
CA GLU A 165 -7.58 -17.43 -20.16
C GLU A 165 -8.21 -17.55 -18.77
N GLY A 166 -8.95 -16.54 -18.35
CA GLY A 166 -9.68 -16.52 -17.07
C GLY A 166 -8.83 -16.11 -15.86
N PHE A 167 -7.66 -15.48 -16.06
CA PHE A 167 -6.91 -14.90 -14.96
C PHE A 167 -7.51 -13.56 -14.51
N THR A 168 -7.43 -13.30 -13.21
CA THR A 168 -7.57 -11.97 -12.63
C THR A 168 -6.20 -11.29 -12.68
N VAL A 169 -6.08 -10.28 -13.55
CA VAL A 169 -4.77 -9.68 -13.88
C VAL A 169 -4.63 -8.29 -13.25
N LEU A 170 -3.53 -8.09 -12.51
CA LEU A 170 -3.12 -6.84 -11.89
C LEU A 170 -1.79 -6.40 -12.51
N PRO A 171 -1.77 -5.54 -13.54
CA PRO A 171 -0.55 -5.17 -14.26
C PRO A 171 0.22 -4.03 -13.58
N TYR A 172 1.52 -4.24 -13.33
CA TYR A 172 2.48 -3.19 -13.03
C TYR A 172 2.73 -2.34 -14.28
N THR A 173 2.62 -1.03 -14.16
CA THR A 173 2.69 -0.13 -15.31
C THR A 173 3.32 1.23 -14.95
N SER A 174 3.49 2.07 -15.97
CA SER A 174 3.82 3.48 -15.79
C SER A 174 2.62 4.28 -15.25
N ASP A 175 2.87 5.53 -14.85
CA ASP A 175 1.86 6.49 -14.41
C ASP A 175 1.17 7.23 -15.57
N ASP A 176 1.23 6.68 -16.79
CA ASP A 176 0.62 7.21 -18.01
C ASP A 176 -0.86 6.80 -18.11
N ILE A 177 -1.74 7.79 -18.18
CA ILE A 177 -3.19 7.57 -18.28
C ILE A 177 -3.61 6.87 -19.59
N VAL A 178 -2.90 7.07 -20.69
CA VAL A 178 -3.22 6.40 -21.95
C VAL A 178 -2.91 4.91 -21.85
N VAL A 179 -1.81 4.56 -21.23
CA VAL A 179 -1.43 3.16 -20.95
C VAL A 179 -2.44 2.53 -19.99
N ALA A 180 -2.82 3.23 -18.90
CA ALA A 180 -3.80 2.75 -17.93
C ALA A 180 -5.15 2.42 -18.59
N LYS A 181 -5.66 3.28 -19.48
CA LYS A 181 -6.89 3.02 -20.25
C LYS A 181 -6.77 1.79 -21.16
N LYS A 182 -5.63 1.61 -21.84
CA LYS A 182 -5.40 0.42 -22.67
C LYS A 182 -5.35 -0.87 -21.84
N LEU A 183 -4.84 -0.82 -20.62
CA LEU A 183 -4.84 -1.94 -19.68
C LEU A 183 -6.26 -2.25 -19.18
N LEU A 184 -7.05 -1.20 -18.91
CA LEU A 184 -8.48 -1.35 -18.58
C LEU A 184 -9.23 -2.01 -19.73
N ASP A 185 -9.04 -1.54 -20.98
CA ASP A 185 -9.62 -2.12 -22.19
C ASP A 185 -9.14 -3.59 -22.42
N ALA A 186 -7.96 -3.94 -21.93
CA ALA A 186 -7.45 -5.31 -21.96
C ALA A 186 -8.07 -6.21 -20.89
N GLY A 187 -8.87 -5.66 -19.95
CA GLY A 187 -9.59 -6.37 -18.89
C GLY A 187 -8.80 -6.46 -17.56
N ALA A 188 -7.87 -5.56 -17.32
CA ALA A 188 -7.17 -5.49 -16.04
C ALA A 188 -8.15 -5.31 -14.86
N SER A 189 -7.92 -6.02 -13.76
CA SER A 189 -8.77 -5.97 -12.56
C SER A 189 -8.30 -4.95 -11.52
N ALA A 190 -7.16 -4.33 -11.74
CA ALA A 190 -6.61 -3.16 -11.05
C ALA A 190 -5.63 -2.47 -11.98
N ILE A 191 -5.33 -1.19 -11.77
CA ILE A 191 -4.21 -0.51 -12.42
C ILE A 191 -3.13 -0.26 -11.37
N MET A 192 -1.88 -0.66 -11.68
CA MET A 192 -0.79 -0.61 -10.71
C MET A 192 0.35 0.30 -11.20
N PRO A 193 0.16 1.64 -11.16
CA PRO A 193 1.20 2.57 -11.57
C PRO A 193 2.37 2.60 -10.57
N LEU A 194 3.57 2.78 -11.09
CA LEU A 194 4.74 3.07 -10.25
C LEU A 194 4.63 4.47 -9.62
N GLY A 195 5.05 4.60 -8.36
CA GLY A 195 5.34 5.90 -7.75
C GLY A 195 6.74 6.39 -8.12
N ALA A 196 7.70 5.47 -8.18
CA ALA A 196 9.08 5.64 -8.61
C ALA A 196 9.65 4.27 -9.01
N PRO A 197 10.86 4.16 -9.58
CA PRO A 197 11.47 2.89 -9.98
C PRO A 197 11.48 1.86 -8.86
N ILE A 198 11.31 0.58 -9.20
CA ILE A 198 11.31 -0.54 -8.25
C ILE A 198 12.57 -0.49 -7.36
N GLY A 199 12.40 -0.51 -6.06
CA GLY A 199 13.50 -0.54 -5.09
C GLY A 199 14.25 0.78 -4.90
N SER A 200 13.80 1.88 -5.54
CA SER A 200 14.45 3.19 -5.43
C SER A 200 14.20 3.89 -4.10
N GLY A 201 13.04 3.66 -3.48
CA GLY A 201 12.63 4.37 -2.25
C GLY A 201 12.44 5.88 -2.44
N MET A 202 12.21 6.35 -3.67
CA MET A 202 12.12 7.78 -4.01
C MET A 202 10.73 8.39 -3.77
N GLY A 203 9.78 7.61 -3.29
CA GLY A 203 8.41 8.04 -3.00
C GLY A 203 7.57 8.24 -4.27
N ILE A 204 6.61 9.16 -4.22
CA ILE A 204 5.72 9.49 -5.33
C ILE A 204 6.32 10.64 -6.13
N GLN A 205 6.96 10.34 -7.23
CA GLN A 205 7.64 11.35 -8.05
C GLN A 205 6.68 12.26 -8.82
N ASN A 206 5.57 11.69 -9.29
CA ASN A 206 4.58 12.44 -10.08
C ASN A 206 3.19 12.36 -9.45
N SER A 207 2.98 13.17 -8.42
CA SER A 207 1.70 13.24 -7.71
C SER A 207 0.53 13.66 -8.60
N ALA A 208 0.79 14.50 -9.62
CA ALA A 208 -0.24 14.96 -10.54
C ALA A 208 -0.78 13.81 -11.39
N ASN A 209 0.09 12.92 -11.90
CA ASN A 209 -0.35 11.77 -12.69
C ASN A 209 -1.15 10.78 -11.83
N ILE A 210 -0.76 10.54 -10.58
CA ILE A 210 -1.54 9.66 -9.68
C ILE A 210 -2.96 10.23 -9.46
N GLN A 211 -3.09 11.55 -9.27
CA GLN A 211 -4.41 12.19 -9.16
C GLN A 211 -5.22 12.07 -10.46
N ILE A 212 -4.60 12.33 -11.62
CA ILE A 212 -5.24 12.18 -12.93
C ILE A 212 -5.72 10.74 -13.13
N LEU A 213 -4.87 9.76 -12.81
CA LEU A 213 -5.24 8.35 -12.86
C LEU A 213 -6.45 8.07 -11.98
N ARG A 214 -6.46 8.56 -10.73
CA ARG A 214 -7.60 8.35 -9.81
C ARG A 214 -8.89 8.99 -10.31
N GLU A 215 -8.82 10.18 -10.88
CA GLU A 215 -10.00 10.87 -11.41
C GLU A 215 -10.57 10.19 -12.65
N MET A 216 -9.72 9.59 -13.47
CA MET A 216 -10.10 9.03 -14.78
C MET A 216 -10.31 7.53 -14.80
N ILE A 217 -9.79 6.78 -13.82
CA ILE A 217 -9.96 5.33 -13.67
C ILE A 217 -10.80 5.09 -12.42
N THR A 218 -12.07 4.82 -12.62
CA THR A 218 -13.05 4.60 -11.55
C THR A 218 -13.58 3.18 -11.51
N GLU A 219 -13.39 2.41 -12.60
CA GLU A 219 -13.94 1.08 -12.81
C GLU A 219 -13.20 0.00 -12.02
N VAL A 220 -11.92 0.21 -11.76
CA VAL A 220 -11.06 -0.72 -11.03
C VAL A 220 -10.20 0.02 -10.01
N PRO A 221 -9.70 -0.66 -8.97
CA PRO A 221 -8.80 -0.06 -8.00
C PRO A 221 -7.49 0.43 -8.62
N LEU A 222 -7.02 1.59 -8.11
CA LEU A 222 -5.69 2.14 -8.37
C LEU A 222 -4.75 1.73 -7.23
N VAL A 223 -3.74 0.94 -7.53
CA VAL A 223 -2.77 0.43 -6.54
C VAL A 223 -1.40 1.00 -6.86
N VAL A 224 -0.88 1.90 -6.06
CA VAL A 224 0.50 2.38 -6.25
C VAL A 224 1.47 1.23 -5.96
N ASP A 225 2.33 0.92 -6.95
CA ASP A 225 3.28 -0.19 -6.90
C ASP A 225 4.69 0.31 -7.19
N ALA A 226 5.62 0.02 -6.32
CA ALA A 226 7.01 0.46 -6.37
C ALA A 226 7.27 1.93 -5.98
N GLY A 227 8.51 2.20 -5.60
CA GLY A 227 9.00 3.52 -5.25
C GLY A 227 8.78 3.94 -3.81
N VAL A 228 7.80 3.38 -3.10
CA VAL A 228 7.52 3.71 -1.70
C VAL A 228 8.67 3.24 -0.82
N GLY A 229 9.34 4.18 -0.15
CA GLY A 229 10.52 3.93 0.68
C GLY A 229 10.27 4.06 2.18
N THR A 230 9.24 4.82 2.58
CA THR A 230 8.91 5.05 3.99
C THR A 230 7.43 5.33 4.20
N ALA A 231 7.00 5.40 5.45
CA ALA A 231 5.61 5.59 5.85
C ALA A 231 4.98 6.87 5.27
N SER A 232 5.71 7.98 5.19
CA SER A 232 5.18 9.21 4.57
C SER A 232 4.84 9.05 3.10
N ASP A 233 5.62 8.28 2.33
CA ASP A 233 5.33 8.03 0.91
C ASP A 233 4.04 7.23 0.74
N ALA A 234 3.83 6.24 1.62
CA ALA A 234 2.61 5.44 1.65
C ALA A 234 1.38 6.30 1.99
N ALA A 235 1.49 7.19 2.98
CA ALA A 235 0.41 8.12 3.32
C ALA A 235 0.11 9.06 2.15
N ILE A 236 1.13 9.63 1.50
CA ILE A 236 0.97 10.50 0.32
C ILE A 236 0.25 9.77 -0.81
N ALA A 237 0.64 8.52 -1.12
CA ALA A 237 -0.04 7.73 -2.15
C ALA A 237 -1.54 7.60 -1.87
N MET A 238 -1.90 7.29 -0.61
CA MET A 238 -3.30 7.16 -0.19
C MET A 238 -4.05 8.51 -0.20
N GLU A 239 -3.40 9.61 0.22
CA GLU A 239 -3.97 10.96 0.16
C GLU A 239 -4.23 11.45 -1.27
N LEU A 240 -3.44 10.99 -2.25
CA LEU A 240 -3.65 11.25 -3.68
C LEU A 240 -4.81 10.46 -4.27
N GLY A 241 -5.40 9.54 -3.49
CA GLY A 241 -6.57 8.77 -3.86
C GLY A 241 -6.27 7.36 -4.36
N ALA A 242 -5.05 6.84 -4.20
CA ALA A 242 -4.82 5.43 -4.42
C ALA A 242 -5.74 4.58 -3.51
N ASP A 243 -6.21 3.46 -4.03
CA ASP A 243 -7.06 2.54 -3.28
C ASP A 243 -6.25 1.58 -2.41
N ALA A 244 -5.00 1.32 -2.80
CA ALA A 244 -4.05 0.50 -2.07
C ALA A 244 -2.61 0.86 -2.45
N VAL A 245 -1.65 0.36 -1.67
CA VAL A 245 -0.23 0.44 -1.98
C VAL A 245 0.38 -0.95 -1.89
N LEU A 246 1.16 -1.33 -2.89
CA LEU A 246 2.00 -2.51 -2.85
C LEU A 246 3.44 -2.09 -2.60
N MET A 247 4.09 -2.69 -1.64
CA MET A 247 5.48 -2.41 -1.31
C MET A 247 6.23 -3.66 -0.85
N ASN A 248 7.53 -3.65 -1.04
CA ASN A 248 8.42 -4.69 -0.56
C ASN A 248 9.73 -4.09 -0.01
N SER A 249 10.55 -3.49 -0.88
CA SER A 249 11.89 -3.03 -0.52
C SER A 249 11.91 -1.99 0.60
N GLY A 250 10.91 -1.10 0.66
CA GLY A 250 10.79 -0.10 1.72
C GLY A 250 10.66 -0.72 3.12
N ILE A 251 10.08 -1.92 3.21
CA ILE A 251 10.00 -2.70 4.46
C ILE A 251 11.26 -3.57 4.61
N ALA A 252 11.56 -4.39 3.61
CA ALA A 252 12.60 -5.42 3.71
C ALA A 252 14.02 -4.86 3.89
N HIS A 253 14.31 -3.66 3.39
CA HIS A 253 15.61 -3.00 3.53
C HIS A 253 15.70 -2.02 4.71
N ALA A 254 14.62 -1.83 5.47
CA ALA A 254 14.68 -1.05 6.69
C ALA A 254 15.61 -1.73 7.72
N GLU A 255 16.23 -0.94 8.59
CA GLU A 255 17.05 -1.48 9.70
C GLU A 255 16.23 -2.42 10.60
N ASN A 256 14.95 -2.09 10.80
CA ASN A 256 13.97 -2.92 11.50
C ASN A 256 12.73 -3.14 10.61
N PRO A 257 12.67 -4.21 9.81
CA PRO A 257 11.57 -4.48 8.89
C PRO A 257 10.21 -4.62 9.59
N VAL A 258 10.17 -5.20 10.79
CA VAL A 258 8.91 -5.38 11.53
C VAL A 258 8.33 -4.03 11.95
N LEU A 259 9.15 -3.15 12.54
CA LEU A 259 8.72 -1.81 12.93
C LEU A 259 8.32 -0.96 11.71
N MET A 260 9.04 -1.09 10.59
CA MET A 260 8.68 -0.39 9.36
C MET A 260 7.34 -0.90 8.79
N ALA A 261 7.08 -2.20 8.88
CA ALA A 261 5.80 -2.78 8.46
C ALA A 261 4.62 -2.21 9.26
N GLU A 262 4.75 -2.08 10.58
CA GLU A 262 3.75 -1.40 11.43
C GLU A 262 3.57 0.06 11.04
N ALA A 263 4.67 0.78 10.83
CA ALA A 263 4.62 2.19 10.41
C ALA A 263 3.90 2.36 9.06
N MET A 264 4.15 1.46 8.10
CA MET A 264 3.47 1.45 6.81
C MET A 264 1.96 1.18 6.95
N GLN A 265 1.56 0.24 7.82
CA GLN A 265 0.15 -0.02 8.11
C GLN A 265 -0.57 1.24 8.61
N HIS A 266 0.02 1.92 9.60
CA HIS A 266 -0.55 3.14 10.15
C HIS A 266 -0.61 4.28 9.11
N ALA A 267 0.41 4.39 8.25
CA ALA A 267 0.45 5.38 7.18
C ALA A 267 -0.67 5.18 6.15
N ILE A 268 -0.92 3.93 5.74
CA ILE A 268 -2.01 3.56 4.83
C ILE A 268 -3.37 3.95 5.43
N ILE A 269 -3.59 3.63 6.70
CA ILE A 269 -4.85 3.96 7.39
C ILE A 269 -5.04 5.48 7.50
N ALA A 270 -4.00 6.19 7.93
CA ALA A 270 -4.02 7.64 8.08
C ALA A 270 -4.24 8.36 6.75
N GLY A 271 -3.52 7.96 5.69
CA GLY A 271 -3.64 8.54 4.36
C GLY A 271 -5.03 8.30 3.75
N ARG A 272 -5.59 7.08 3.92
CA ARG A 272 -6.96 6.81 3.45
C ARG A 272 -8.00 7.63 4.21
N ALA A 273 -7.89 7.71 5.52
CA ALA A 273 -8.77 8.52 6.34
C ALA A 273 -8.70 10.01 5.94
N ALA A 274 -7.50 10.55 5.69
CA ALA A 274 -7.30 11.91 5.21
C ALA A 274 -7.93 12.16 3.84
N TYR A 275 -7.80 11.20 2.90
CA TYR A 275 -8.45 11.25 1.59
C TYR A 275 -9.98 11.31 1.72
N LEU A 276 -10.58 10.42 2.52
CA LEU A 276 -12.03 10.37 2.74
C LEU A 276 -12.56 11.60 3.47
N ALA A 277 -11.79 12.14 4.42
CA ALA A 277 -12.15 13.37 5.15
C ALA A 277 -12.14 14.60 4.25
N GLY A 278 -11.41 14.56 3.15
CA GLY A 278 -11.24 15.70 2.26
C GLY A 278 -10.24 16.71 2.80
N ARG A 279 -9.33 17.12 1.94
CA ARG A 279 -8.28 18.07 2.26
C ARG A 279 -8.80 19.51 2.22
N MET A 280 -8.38 20.35 3.18
CA MET A 280 -8.62 21.79 3.06
C MET A 280 -7.94 22.36 1.79
N ALA A 281 -8.59 23.35 1.17
CA ALA A 281 -8.03 24.03 -0.01
C ALA A 281 -6.66 24.68 0.30
N ARG A 282 -5.71 24.51 -0.60
CA ARG A 282 -4.45 25.27 -0.55
C ARG A 282 -4.73 26.73 -0.84
N LYS A 283 -4.15 27.62 -0.05
CA LYS A 283 -4.27 29.07 -0.24
C LYS A 283 -2.90 29.67 -0.40
N LEU A 284 -2.78 30.67 -1.29
CA LEU A 284 -1.52 31.39 -1.48
C LEU A 284 -1.21 32.27 -0.27
N TYR A 285 -2.26 32.88 0.33
CA TYR A 285 -2.11 33.78 1.46
C TYR A 285 -2.64 33.17 2.75
N ALA A 286 -2.05 33.60 3.86
CA ALA A 286 -2.45 33.18 5.18
C ALA A 286 -3.90 33.57 5.50
N THR A 287 -4.58 32.73 6.27
CA THR A 287 -5.87 33.02 6.89
C THR A 287 -5.71 32.78 8.37
N ALA A 288 -6.08 33.79 9.19
CA ALA A 288 -6.01 33.67 10.64
C ALA A 288 -6.85 32.48 11.12
N SER A 289 -6.27 31.63 11.96
CA SER A 289 -6.95 30.46 12.56
C SER A 289 -7.85 30.84 13.73
N SER A 290 -7.59 32.00 14.35
CA SER A 290 -8.40 32.55 15.44
C SER A 290 -9.21 33.75 14.97
N PRO A 291 -10.45 33.93 15.47
CA PRO A 291 -11.23 35.14 15.16
C PRO A 291 -10.47 36.42 15.56
N MET A 292 -10.36 37.35 14.62
CA MET A 292 -9.71 38.67 14.88
C MET A 292 -10.65 39.66 15.62
N GLN A 293 -11.91 39.32 15.77
CA GLN A 293 -12.89 40.14 16.53
C GLN A 293 -12.73 39.89 18.00
N GLY A 294 -12.70 40.98 18.80
CA GLY A 294 -12.60 40.90 20.26
C GLY A 294 -11.19 40.85 20.83
N VAL A 295 -10.14 41.05 19.99
CA VAL A 295 -8.77 41.22 20.49
C VAL A 295 -8.67 42.60 21.10
N VAL A 296 -8.40 42.65 22.41
CA VAL A 296 -8.07 43.91 23.12
C VAL A 296 -6.72 44.38 22.55
N ARG A 297 -6.70 45.59 21.99
CA ARG A 297 -5.48 46.24 21.50
C ARG A 297 -4.76 46.96 22.61
#